data_3abc4602cf50d85e3df0d1e1c2b69dab
#
_entry.id   3abc4602cf50d85e3df0d1e1c2b69dab
#
_cell.length_a   1.000
_cell.length_b   1.000
_cell.length_c   1.000
_cell.angle_alpha   90.00
_cell.angle_beta   90.00
_cell.angle_gamma   90.00
#
_symmetry.space_group_name_H-M   'P 1'
#
loop_
_entity.id
_entity.type
_entity.pdbx_description
1 polymer ?
#
loop_
_entity_poly.entity_id
_entity_poly.type
_entity_poly.pdbx_seq_one_letter_code
_entity_poly.pdbx_strand_id
1 'polypeptide(L)'
;GEVHEHGSHAEVKDLGALPPLDPQGLHLDRYRMQSATVPQFGKVRWGFLLTSRGCPFPCTFCSQTLRQSYGRGFRGQPAEQVVDDVLRLNRDVGMTAWYTIDDVFSLNRERVAAICEGLIAAGAPTRWVIQTRGELVDPELCRLMKRAGCVGVKMGVESGVPRVLKQIRKQSTPDQMRAGAKAVKESGLQLTAY
;
A
#
# COMPACT_ATOMS: atom_id res chain seq x y z
N GLY A 1 0.34 34.41 20.87
CA GLY A 1 -0.67 33.38 21.04
C GLY A 1 -0.12 32.31 21.97
N GLU A 2 -0.94 31.78 22.87
CA GLU A 2 -0.55 30.64 23.72
C GLU A 2 -0.37 29.39 22.89
N VAL A 3 0.72 28.66 23.14
CA VAL A 3 0.97 27.35 22.58
C VAL A 3 0.32 26.33 23.52
N HIS A 4 -0.71 25.63 23.03
CA HIS A 4 -1.32 24.56 23.78
C HIS A 4 -0.67 23.24 23.37
N GLU A 5 0.06 22.61 24.28
CA GLU A 5 0.56 21.26 24.09
C GLU A 5 -0.58 20.26 24.37
N HIS A 6 -1.08 19.63 23.32
CA HIS A 6 -1.95 18.46 23.47
C HIS A 6 -1.06 17.24 23.62
N GLY A 7 -1.25 16.46 24.69
CA GLY A 7 -0.50 15.23 24.93
C GLY A 7 -0.62 14.24 23.75
N SER A 8 0.14 13.13 23.80
CA SER A 8 0.12 12.11 22.76
C SER A 8 -1.31 11.59 22.55
N HIS A 9 -1.78 11.64 21.29
CA HIS A 9 -3.09 11.10 20.93
C HIS A 9 -3.12 9.58 21.09
N ALA A 10 -4.26 9.07 21.55
CA ALA A 10 -4.48 7.63 21.59
C ALA A 10 -4.41 7.03 20.17
N GLU A 11 -3.71 5.91 20.06
CA GLU A 11 -3.62 5.18 18.79
C GLU A 11 -5.00 4.65 18.38
N VAL A 12 -5.47 4.99 17.18
CA VAL A 12 -6.68 4.39 16.61
C VAL A 12 -6.39 2.91 16.32
N LYS A 13 -6.95 2.02 17.12
CA LYS A 13 -6.72 0.57 17.02
C LYS A 13 -7.52 -0.06 15.88
N ASP A 14 -8.76 0.34 15.72
CA ASP A 14 -9.66 -0.13 14.67
C ASP A 14 -9.80 0.92 13.58
N LEU A 15 -9.19 0.69 12.43
CA LEU A 15 -9.32 1.59 11.28
C LEU A 15 -10.69 1.46 10.59
N GLY A 16 -11.43 0.37 10.83
CA GLY A 16 -12.78 0.19 10.32
C GLY A 16 -13.80 1.13 11.01
N ALA A 17 -13.49 1.59 12.23
CA ALA A 17 -14.31 2.56 12.92
C ALA A 17 -14.15 4.00 12.39
N LEU A 18 -13.18 4.25 11.52
CA LEU A 18 -13.02 5.58 10.91
C LEU A 18 -14.16 5.82 9.91
N PRO A 19 -14.65 7.08 9.82
CA PRO A 19 -15.65 7.41 8.81
C PRO A 19 -15.12 7.13 7.40
N PRO A 20 -16.00 6.81 6.46
CA PRO A 20 -15.62 6.66 5.06
C PRO A 20 -14.96 7.92 4.52
N LEU A 21 -14.07 7.74 3.55
CA LEU A 21 -13.45 8.86 2.86
C LEU A 21 -14.51 9.76 2.22
N ASP A 22 -14.46 11.07 2.51
CA ASP A 22 -15.35 12.07 1.89
C ASP A 22 -14.57 12.91 0.86
N PRO A 23 -14.65 12.57 -0.44
CA PRO A 23 -13.94 13.30 -1.48
C PRO A 23 -14.45 14.73 -1.67
N GLN A 24 -15.71 15.00 -1.35
CA GLN A 24 -16.33 16.32 -1.50
C GLN A 24 -15.90 17.26 -0.36
N GLY A 25 -15.95 16.80 0.88
CA GLY A 25 -15.47 17.54 2.04
C GLY A 25 -13.98 17.88 1.97
N LEU A 26 -13.19 17.02 1.32
CA LEU A 26 -11.76 17.27 1.06
C LEU A 26 -11.51 18.10 -0.19
N HIS A 27 -12.54 18.49 -0.95
CA HIS A 27 -12.43 19.22 -2.21
C HIS A 27 -11.42 18.60 -3.19
N LEU A 28 -11.42 17.26 -3.31
CA LEU A 28 -10.48 16.55 -4.17
C LEU A 28 -10.61 16.89 -5.66
N ASP A 29 -11.74 17.43 -6.08
CA ASP A 29 -11.98 18.00 -7.41
C ASP A 29 -11.00 19.14 -7.76
N ARG A 30 -10.52 19.87 -6.75
CA ARG A 30 -9.58 21.00 -6.91
C ARG A 30 -8.15 20.56 -7.09
N TYR A 31 -7.81 19.33 -6.71
CA TYR A 31 -6.47 18.80 -6.86
C TYR A 31 -6.26 18.26 -8.28
N ARG A 32 -5.26 18.80 -8.98
CA ARG A 32 -4.83 18.24 -10.27
C ARG A 32 -4.03 16.97 -10.02
N MET A 33 -4.71 15.83 -10.06
CA MET A 33 -4.04 14.54 -10.04
C MET A 33 -3.39 14.30 -11.41
N GLN A 34 -2.11 14.65 -11.55
CA GLN A 34 -1.39 14.45 -12.81
C GLN A 34 -0.83 13.03 -12.88
N SER A 35 -1.10 12.34 -13.96
CA SER A 35 -0.62 10.98 -14.24
C SER A 35 0.85 10.89 -14.65
N ALA A 36 1.55 12.01 -14.75
CA ALA A 36 2.82 12.11 -15.45
C ALA A 36 3.99 11.34 -14.80
N THR A 37 3.90 10.96 -13.52
CA THR A 37 5.05 10.41 -12.78
C THR A 37 4.99 8.90 -12.56
N VAL A 38 3.94 8.23 -12.97
CA VAL A 38 3.81 6.78 -12.86
C VAL A 38 3.53 6.19 -14.24
N PRO A 39 4.58 5.83 -15.01
CA PRO A 39 4.44 5.31 -16.37
C PRO A 39 3.46 4.14 -16.51
N GLN A 40 3.34 3.34 -15.45
CA GLN A 40 2.45 2.19 -15.38
C GLN A 40 0.98 2.56 -15.49
N PHE A 41 0.61 3.76 -15.10
CA PHE A 41 -0.78 4.20 -15.13
C PHE A 41 -1.23 4.72 -16.49
N GLY A 42 -0.30 5.22 -17.31
CA GLY A 42 -0.64 5.94 -18.54
C GLY A 42 -1.42 7.24 -18.25
N LYS A 43 -2.32 7.61 -19.15
CA LYS A 43 -3.18 8.79 -18.97
C LYS A 43 -4.38 8.43 -18.10
N VAL A 44 -4.24 8.54 -16.78
CA VAL A 44 -5.27 8.24 -15.79
C VAL A 44 -5.30 9.33 -14.71
N ARG A 45 -6.43 9.47 -14.06
CA ARG A 45 -6.53 10.26 -12.85
C ARG A 45 -6.13 9.39 -11.67
N TRP A 46 -5.02 9.73 -11.03
CA TRP A 46 -4.45 8.94 -9.96
C TRP A 46 -4.40 9.69 -8.63
N GLY A 47 -4.35 8.94 -7.53
CA GLY A 47 -4.21 9.47 -6.18
C GLY A 47 -3.50 8.51 -5.26
N PHE A 48 -3.44 8.87 -3.99
CA PHE A 48 -2.87 8.06 -2.93
C PHE A 48 -3.98 7.50 -2.04
N LEU A 49 -3.81 6.25 -1.60
CA LEU A 49 -4.65 5.64 -0.57
C LEU A 49 -3.78 5.10 0.56
N LEU A 50 -4.19 5.39 1.79
CA LEU A 50 -3.63 4.79 2.99
C LEU A 50 -4.65 3.79 3.53
N THR A 51 -4.42 2.51 3.28
CA THR A 51 -5.36 1.44 3.64
C THR A 51 -4.96 0.67 4.89
N SER A 52 -3.73 0.88 5.35
CA SER A 52 -3.23 0.30 6.59
C SER A 52 -2.17 1.19 7.23
N ARG A 53 -1.96 1.02 8.52
CA ARG A 53 -0.95 1.73 9.31
C ARG A 53 -0.12 0.76 10.12
N GLY A 54 1.15 1.10 10.29
CA GLY A 54 2.10 0.37 11.13
C GLY A 54 2.81 -0.76 10.41
N CYS A 55 4.06 -0.95 10.80
CA CYS A 55 4.95 -1.97 10.27
C CYS A 55 5.68 -2.66 11.43
N PRO A 56 5.54 -4.00 11.61
CA PRO A 56 6.14 -4.71 12.73
C PRO A 56 7.66 -4.91 12.59
N PHE A 57 8.21 -4.71 11.40
CA PHE A 57 9.61 -5.00 11.13
C PHE A 57 10.56 -3.97 11.74
N PRO A 58 11.68 -4.41 12.36
CA PRO A 58 12.59 -3.55 13.11
C PRO A 58 13.73 -2.95 12.28
N CYS A 59 13.55 -2.75 10.97
CA CYS A 59 14.62 -2.23 10.09
C CYS A 59 15.19 -0.92 10.63
N THR A 60 16.53 -0.85 10.77
CA THR A 60 17.21 0.27 11.46
C THR A 60 17.26 1.56 10.65
N PHE A 61 17.16 1.47 9.32
CA PHE A 61 17.17 2.60 8.40
C PHE A 61 15.78 3.23 8.18
N CYS A 62 14.72 2.53 8.60
CA CYS A 62 13.34 3.01 8.40
C CYS A 62 13.03 4.21 9.29
N SER A 63 12.14 5.08 8.83
CA SER A 63 11.74 6.28 9.55
C SER A 63 11.26 5.98 10.97
N GLN A 64 12.00 6.45 11.97
CA GLN A 64 11.65 6.30 13.37
C GLN A 64 10.39 7.11 13.71
N THR A 65 10.19 8.25 13.05
CA THR A 65 9.05 9.16 13.27
C THR A 65 7.73 8.45 12.97
N LEU A 66 7.64 7.72 11.87
CA LEU A 66 6.42 6.97 11.52
C LEU A 66 6.08 5.92 12.58
N ARG A 67 7.10 5.22 13.10
CA ARG A 67 6.92 4.23 14.16
C ARG A 67 6.48 4.83 15.49
N GLN A 68 6.97 6.03 15.80
CA GLN A 68 6.56 6.76 17.00
C GLN A 68 5.13 7.29 16.87
N SER A 69 4.77 7.79 15.70
CA SER A 69 3.45 8.38 15.45
C SER A 69 2.34 7.36 15.26
N TYR A 70 2.62 6.23 14.60
CA TYR A 70 1.59 5.25 14.23
C TYR A 70 1.70 3.92 14.96
N GLY A 71 2.71 3.75 15.82
CA GLY A 71 2.97 2.47 16.47
C GLY A 71 3.59 1.43 15.54
N ARG A 72 3.90 0.25 16.10
CA ARG A 72 4.49 -0.87 15.37
C ARG A 72 3.46 -1.93 14.94
N GLY A 73 2.30 -1.92 15.54
CA GLY A 73 1.22 -2.86 15.25
C GLY A 73 0.62 -2.58 13.88
N PHE A 74 0.54 -3.60 13.04
CA PHE A 74 -0.20 -3.49 11.79
C PHE A 74 -1.70 -3.37 12.07
N ARG A 75 -2.34 -2.41 11.45
CA ARG A 75 -3.78 -2.17 11.48
C ARG A 75 -4.23 -1.87 10.06
N GLY A 76 -5.09 -2.71 9.51
CA GLY A 76 -5.67 -2.53 8.18
C GLY A 76 -7.13 -2.10 8.27
N GLN A 77 -7.57 -1.26 7.36
CA GLN A 77 -9.00 -1.10 7.12
C GLN A 77 -9.59 -2.45 6.68
N PRO A 78 -10.84 -2.76 7.01
CA PRO A 78 -11.56 -3.89 6.41
C PRO A 78 -11.48 -3.87 4.88
N ALA A 79 -11.42 -5.05 4.27
CA ALA A 79 -11.25 -5.14 2.81
C ALA A 79 -12.41 -4.49 2.06
N GLU A 80 -13.63 -4.70 2.53
CA GLU A 80 -14.85 -4.09 1.99
C GLU A 80 -14.79 -2.56 2.02
N GLN A 81 -14.29 -1.97 3.11
CA GLN A 81 -14.16 -0.52 3.21
C GLN A 81 -13.14 0.03 2.20
N VAL A 82 -12.03 -0.68 1.97
CA VAL A 82 -11.05 -0.28 0.94
C VAL A 82 -11.68 -0.32 -0.45
N VAL A 83 -12.45 -1.37 -0.75
CA VAL A 83 -13.17 -1.49 -2.03
C VAL A 83 -14.17 -0.34 -2.19
N ASP A 84 -14.97 -0.06 -1.18
CA ASP A 84 -15.95 1.03 -1.19
C ASP A 84 -15.30 2.40 -1.38
N ASP A 85 -14.17 2.66 -0.73
CA ASP A 85 -13.41 3.90 -0.90
C ASP A 85 -12.88 4.05 -2.33
N VAL A 86 -12.36 2.98 -2.93
CA VAL A 86 -11.91 2.98 -4.33
C VAL A 86 -13.08 3.27 -5.28
N LEU A 87 -14.22 2.61 -5.09
CA LEU A 87 -15.42 2.81 -5.92
C LEU A 87 -15.98 4.23 -5.78
N ARG A 88 -15.98 4.76 -4.56
CA ARG A 88 -16.41 6.13 -4.27
C ARG A 88 -15.50 7.15 -4.95
N LEU A 89 -14.18 7.00 -4.81
CA LEU A 89 -13.21 7.88 -5.47
C LEU A 89 -13.31 7.81 -6.99
N ASN A 90 -13.56 6.62 -7.54
CA ASN A 90 -13.80 6.46 -8.97
C ASN A 90 -15.04 7.20 -9.42
N ARG A 91 -16.17 7.04 -8.73
CA ARG A 91 -17.46 7.66 -9.06
C ARG A 91 -17.43 9.18 -8.87
N ASP A 92 -16.95 9.65 -7.70
CA ASP A 92 -17.15 11.03 -7.26
C ASP A 92 -16.07 11.99 -7.79
N VAL A 93 -14.85 11.49 -8.03
CA VAL A 93 -13.73 12.31 -8.52
C VAL A 93 -13.04 11.74 -9.76
N GLY A 94 -13.51 10.64 -10.30
CA GLY A 94 -12.96 10.03 -11.51
C GLY A 94 -11.56 9.45 -11.33
N MET A 95 -11.18 9.06 -10.12
CA MET A 95 -9.88 8.44 -9.83
C MET A 95 -9.88 7.00 -10.32
N THR A 96 -9.13 6.70 -11.37
CA THR A 96 -9.02 5.35 -11.95
C THR A 96 -7.68 4.68 -11.68
N ALA A 97 -6.80 5.35 -10.96
CA ALA A 97 -5.51 4.79 -10.54
C ALA A 97 -5.11 5.28 -9.16
N TRP A 98 -4.47 4.43 -8.39
CA TRP A 98 -4.01 4.78 -7.05
C TRP A 98 -2.71 4.07 -6.66
N TYR A 99 -2.00 4.69 -5.75
CA TYR A 99 -0.80 4.20 -5.15
C TYR A 99 -1.02 4.04 -3.66
N THR A 100 -0.70 2.86 -3.10
CA THR A 100 -0.78 2.69 -1.65
C THR A 100 0.41 3.38 -1.00
N ILE A 101 0.13 4.16 0.03
CA ILE A 101 1.15 4.73 0.90
C ILE A 101 1.26 3.99 2.23
N ASP A 102 0.76 2.77 2.25
CA ASP A 102 0.88 1.84 3.37
C ASP A 102 2.36 1.50 3.61
N ASP A 103 2.77 1.35 4.86
CA ASP A 103 4.13 0.92 5.19
C ASP A 103 4.48 -0.45 4.60
N VAL A 104 3.53 -1.39 4.65
CA VAL A 104 3.65 -2.74 4.07
C VAL A 104 2.25 -3.25 3.71
N PHE A 105 1.85 -3.07 2.46
CA PHE A 105 0.49 -3.39 2.01
C PHE A 105 0.13 -4.88 2.16
N SER A 106 1.04 -5.78 1.78
CA SER A 106 0.77 -7.23 1.72
C SER A 106 1.08 -7.99 3.03
N LEU A 107 1.20 -7.30 4.17
CA LEU A 107 1.48 -7.98 5.43
C LEU A 107 0.38 -8.97 5.84
N ASN A 108 -0.87 -8.63 5.60
CA ASN A 108 -2.02 -9.53 5.78
C ASN A 108 -2.49 -10.02 4.40
N ARG A 109 -2.09 -11.24 4.04
CA ARG A 109 -2.37 -11.87 2.74
C ARG A 109 -3.87 -12.03 2.48
N GLU A 110 -4.62 -12.46 3.49
CA GLU A 110 -6.06 -12.72 3.39
C GLU A 110 -6.82 -11.43 3.10
N ARG A 111 -6.44 -10.35 3.79
CA ARG A 111 -6.99 -9.02 3.53
C ARG A 111 -6.72 -8.55 2.10
N VAL A 112 -5.50 -8.74 1.60
CA VAL A 112 -5.17 -8.36 0.20
C VAL A 112 -5.97 -9.19 -0.79
N ALA A 113 -6.14 -10.49 -0.53
CA ALA A 113 -6.97 -11.35 -1.37
C ALA A 113 -8.42 -10.86 -1.40
N ALA A 114 -9.01 -10.56 -0.24
CA ALA A 114 -10.37 -10.04 -0.14
C ALA A 114 -10.56 -8.69 -0.85
N ILE A 115 -9.58 -7.76 -0.75
CA ILE A 115 -9.58 -6.51 -1.53
C ILE A 115 -9.59 -6.81 -3.02
N CYS A 116 -8.72 -7.72 -3.49
CA CYS A 116 -8.64 -8.06 -4.90
C CYS A 116 -9.96 -8.68 -5.41
N GLU A 117 -10.52 -9.61 -4.67
CA GLU A 117 -11.80 -10.27 -5.02
C GLU A 117 -12.95 -9.26 -5.05
N GLY A 118 -13.01 -8.35 -4.09
CA GLY A 118 -14.00 -7.28 -4.06
C GLY A 118 -13.88 -6.33 -5.27
N LEU A 119 -12.67 -5.92 -5.62
CA LEU A 119 -12.43 -5.07 -6.80
C LEU A 119 -12.80 -5.78 -8.12
N ILE A 120 -12.51 -7.08 -8.23
CA ILE A 120 -12.88 -7.90 -9.38
C ILE A 120 -14.40 -8.02 -9.47
N ALA A 121 -15.06 -8.37 -8.37
CA ALA A 121 -16.52 -8.53 -8.31
C ALA A 121 -17.26 -7.25 -8.66
N ALA A 122 -16.73 -6.11 -8.21
CA ALA A 122 -17.28 -4.78 -8.53
C ALA A 122 -17.02 -4.34 -9.98
N GLY A 123 -16.19 -5.04 -10.75
CA GLY A 123 -15.78 -4.60 -12.08
C GLY A 123 -15.09 -3.24 -12.08
N ALA A 124 -14.40 -2.90 -10.99
CA ALA A 124 -13.82 -1.58 -10.79
C ALA A 124 -12.75 -1.25 -11.85
N PRO A 125 -12.92 -0.18 -12.64
CA PRO A 125 -11.93 0.23 -13.63
C PRO A 125 -10.75 0.92 -12.92
N THR A 126 -9.93 0.14 -12.23
CA THR A 126 -8.84 0.68 -11.41
C THR A 126 -7.49 0.10 -11.77
N ARG A 127 -6.45 0.91 -11.64
CA ARG A 127 -5.05 0.52 -11.73
C ARG A 127 -4.34 0.93 -10.46
N TRP A 128 -3.49 0.07 -9.93
CA TRP A 128 -2.85 0.39 -8.66
C TRP A 128 -1.45 -0.19 -8.52
N VAL A 129 -0.69 0.43 -7.63
CA VAL A 129 0.69 0.06 -7.28
C VAL A 129 0.79 -0.05 -5.78
N ILE A 130 1.53 -1.05 -5.30
CA ILE A 130 1.78 -1.27 -3.88
C ILE A 130 3.23 -1.10 -3.49
N GLN A 131 3.45 -0.88 -2.19
CA GLN A 131 4.75 -1.06 -1.55
C GLN A 131 4.72 -2.30 -0.66
N THR A 132 5.76 -3.14 -0.75
CA THR A 132 5.86 -4.33 0.09
C THR A 132 7.28 -4.86 0.19
N ARG A 133 7.42 -6.00 0.87
CA ARG A 133 8.64 -6.77 1.06
C ARG A 133 8.57 -8.04 0.19
N GLY A 134 9.71 -8.53 -0.28
CA GLY A 134 9.75 -9.68 -1.19
C GLY A 134 9.18 -10.96 -0.62
N GLU A 135 9.39 -11.21 0.66
CA GLU A 135 8.88 -12.39 1.37
C GLU A 135 7.37 -12.39 1.63
N LEU A 136 6.70 -11.27 1.35
CA LEU A 136 5.26 -11.11 1.59
C LEU A 136 4.42 -11.20 0.31
N VAL A 137 5.01 -11.66 -0.77
CA VAL A 137 4.31 -11.92 -2.04
C VAL A 137 4.74 -13.26 -2.61
N ASP A 138 3.80 -13.93 -3.24
CA ASP A 138 3.97 -15.20 -3.92
C ASP A 138 3.30 -15.18 -5.31
N PRO A 139 3.52 -16.20 -6.17
CA PRO A 139 2.96 -16.21 -7.51
C PRO A 139 1.43 -16.17 -7.55
N GLU A 140 0.76 -16.78 -6.57
CA GLU A 140 -0.70 -16.81 -6.51
C GLU A 140 -1.26 -15.43 -6.20
N LEU A 141 -0.75 -14.79 -5.12
CA LEU A 141 -1.16 -13.44 -4.73
C LEU A 141 -0.85 -12.42 -5.83
N CYS A 142 0.32 -12.52 -6.46
CA CYS A 142 0.68 -11.62 -7.57
C CYS A 142 -0.27 -11.75 -8.76
N ARG A 143 -0.67 -12.98 -9.14
CA ARG A 143 -1.67 -13.19 -10.21
C ARG A 143 -3.04 -12.66 -9.82
N LEU A 144 -3.46 -12.83 -8.57
CA LEU A 144 -4.72 -12.29 -8.07
C LEU A 144 -4.71 -10.76 -8.10
N MET A 145 -3.67 -10.12 -7.58
CA MET A 145 -3.49 -8.67 -7.66
C MET A 145 -3.51 -8.18 -9.11
N LYS A 146 -2.84 -8.88 -10.03
CA LYS A 146 -2.85 -8.52 -11.47
C LYS A 146 -4.26 -8.52 -12.03
N ARG A 147 -5.07 -9.54 -11.75
CA ARG A 147 -6.47 -9.61 -12.19
C ARG A 147 -7.31 -8.48 -11.61
N ALA A 148 -7.02 -8.07 -10.37
CA ALA A 148 -7.70 -6.96 -9.69
C ALA A 148 -7.24 -5.57 -10.16
N GLY A 149 -6.38 -5.47 -11.18
CA GLY A 149 -5.93 -4.20 -11.74
C GLY A 149 -4.59 -3.69 -11.19
N CYS A 150 -3.90 -4.44 -10.32
CA CYS A 150 -2.54 -4.08 -9.92
C CYS A 150 -1.63 -4.05 -11.17
N VAL A 151 -0.82 -3.01 -11.29
CA VAL A 151 0.11 -2.84 -12.42
C VAL A 151 1.57 -2.88 -11.99
N GLY A 152 1.85 -2.68 -10.70
CA GLY A 152 3.22 -2.68 -10.22
C GLY A 152 3.38 -2.90 -8.73
N VAL A 153 4.55 -3.39 -8.37
CA VAL A 153 5.00 -3.62 -7.00
C VAL A 153 6.32 -2.90 -6.78
N LYS A 154 6.37 -2.09 -5.75
CA LYS A 154 7.59 -1.48 -5.23
C LYS A 154 8.10 -2.32 -4.07
N MET A 155 9.31 -2.83 -4.20
CA MET A 155 9.88 -3.82 -3.27
C MET A 155 11.15 -3.28 -2.63
N GLY A 156 11.15 -3.22 -1.31
CA GLY A 156 12.36 -2.92 -0.54
C GLY A 156 13.31 -4.13 -0.53
N VAL A 157 14.34 -4.12 -1.33
CA VAL A 157 15.40 -5.15 -1.38
C VAL A 157 16.57 -4.78 -0.47
N GLU A 158 16.98 -3.52 -0.50
CA GLU A 158 18.02 -2.86 0.30
C GLU A 158 19.44 -3.41 0.02
N SER A 159 19.63 -4.73 0.01
CA SER A 159 20.91 -5.36 -0.27
C SER A 159 20.76 -6.82 -0.69
N GLY A 160 21.62 -7.29 -1.59
CA GLY A 160 21.79 -8.71 -1.90
C GLY A 160 22.78 -9.45 -0.97
N VAL A 161 23.38 -8.76 0.01
CA VAL A 161 24.40 -9.31 0.91
C VAL A 161 23.78 -9.68 2.26
N PRO A 162 23.80 -10.97 2.66
CA PRO A 162 23.16 -11.42 3.90
C PRO A 162 23.65 -10.69 5.17
N ARG A 163 24.95 -10.40 5.25
CA ARG A 163 25.54 -9.65 6.37
C ARG A 163 24.94 -8.26 6.50
N VAL A 164 24.73 -7.55 5.38
CA VAL A 164 24.13 -6.21 5.37
C VAL A 164 22.69 -6.28 5.83
N LEU A 165 21.90 -7.22 5.30
CA LEU A 165 20.50 -7.40 5.69
C LEU A 165 20.34 -7.69 7.19
N LYS A 166 21.26 -8.50 7.75
CA LYS A 166 21.29 -8.75 9.19
C LYS A 166 21.62 -7.49 9.99
N GLN A 167 22.61 -6.72 9.55
CA GLN A 167 23.02 -5.47 10.20
C GLN A 167 21.91 -4.43 10.23
N ILE A 168 21.18 -4.27 9.14
CA ILE A 168 20.04 -3.34 9.06
C ILE A 168 18.74 -3.92 9.62
N ARG A 169 18.79 -5.11 10.20
CA ARG A 169 17.62 -5.83 10.77
C ARG A 169 16.45 -5.97 9.80
N LYS A 170 16.75 -6.22 8.52
CA LYS A 170 15.72 -6.39 7.49
C LYS A 170 14.84 -7.62 7.73
N GLN A 171 15.36 -8.66 8.38
CA GLN A 171 14.64 -9.92 8.67
C GLN A 171 14.13 -10.63 7.40
N SER A 172 14.84 -10.51 6.30
CA SER A 172 14.62 -11.28 5.09
C SER A 172 15.95 -11.72 4.48
N THR A 173 15.89 -12.73 3.64
CA THR A 173 17.07 -13.28 2.95
C THR A 173 17.09 -12.85 1.48
N PRO A 174 18.27 -12.84 0.82
CA PRO A 174 18.34 -12.58 -0.62
C PRO A 174 17.49 -13.55 -1.44
N ASP A 175 17.36 -14.82 -1.00
CA ASP A 175 16.56 -15.82 -1.73
C ASP A 175 15.06 -15.54 -1.64
N GLN A 176 14.58 -15.14 -0.47
CA GLN A 176 13.19 -14.68 -0.31
C GLN A 176 12.88 -13.48 -1.20
N MET A 177 13.80 -12.51 -1.27
CA MET A 177 13.63 -11.34 -2.14
C MET A 177 13.64 -11.71 -3.61
N ARG A 178 14.55 -12.63 -4.03
CA ARG A 178 14.57 -13.15 -5.42
C ARG A 178 13.29 -13.89 -5.76
N ALA A 179 12.78 -14.72 -4.85
CA ALA A 179 11.53 -15.44 -5.05
C ALA A 179 10.35 -14.48 -5.22
N GLY A 180 10.24 -13.46 -4.37
CA GLY A 180 9.21 -12.42 -4.51
C GLY A 180 9.35 -11.62 -5.80
N ALA A 181 10.55 -11.21 -6.15
CA ALA A 181 10.83 -10.50 -7.40
C ALA A 181 10.45 -11.31 -8.63
N LYS A 182 10.77 -12.61 -8.61
CA LYS A 182 10.39 -13.57 -9.66
C LYS A 182 8.87 -13.68 -9.76
N ALA A 183 8.19 -13.86 -8.64
CA ALA A 183 6.72 -13.95 -8.58
C ALA A 183 6.05 -12.71 -9.19
N VAL A 184 6.53 -11.52 -8.85
CA VAL A 184 6.03 -10.25 -9.42
C VAL A 184 6.21 -10.22 -10.93
N LYS A 185 7.42 -10.50 -11.43
CA LYS A 185 7.72 -10.45 -12.88
C LYS A 185 6.96 -11.49 -13.69
N GLU A 186 6.90 -12.72 -13.22
CA GLU A 186 6.19 -13.82 -13.91
C GLU A 186 4.67 -13.61 -13.94
N SER A 187 4.13 -12.82 -13.04
CA SER A 187 2.71 -12.42 -13.03
C SER A 187 2.42 -11.25 -13.98
N GLY A 188 3.41 -10.73 -14.70
CA GLY A 188 3.26 -9.58 -15.60
C GLY A 188 3.05 -8.24 -14.87
N LEU A 189 3.46 -8.16 -13.60
CA LEU A 189 3.52 -6.92 -12.83
C LEU A 189 4.87 -6.23 -13.04
N GLN A 190 4.85 -4.91 -13.03
CA GLN A 190 6.11 -4.14 -13.03
C GLN A 190 6.74 -4.21 -11.64
N LEU A 191 8.06 -4.40 -11.60
CA LEU A 191 8.84 -4.41 -10.37
C LEU A 191 9.72 -3.17 -10.29
N THR A 192 9.61 -2.43 -9.21
CA THR A 192 10.60 -1.43 -8.80
C THR A 192 11.27 -1.92 -7.53
N ALA A 193 12.60 -2.04 -7.52
CA ALA A 193 13.39 -2.47 -6.37
C ALA A 193 14.20 -1.29 -5.82
N TYR A 194 14.25 -1.16 -4.49
CA TYR A 194 15.02 -0.18 -3.75
C TYR A 194 16.16 -0.84 -2.99
#